data_1a96844846cb3b24e27446e8db5703fb
#
_entry.id   1a96844846cb3b24e27446e8db5703fb
#
_cell.length_a   1.000
_cell.length_b   1.000
_cell.length_c   1.000
_cell.angle_alpha   90.00
_cell.angle_beta   90.00
_cell.angle_gamma   90.00
#
_symmetry.space_group_name_H-M   'P 1'
#
loop_
_entity.id
_entity.type
_entity.pdbx_description
1 polymer ?
#
loop_
_entity_poly.entity_id
_entity_poly.type
_entity_poly.pdbx_seq_one_letter_code
_entity_poly.pdbx_strand_id
1 'polypeptide(L)'
;MSRAKMLAAVIFTACLSTGSAQAEDLAAVWKGKTVTIVVGTSAGGGYDTYARTMGRYIGRHIPGNPTVVVANMPGAGSHLMGGYIAGVAAKDGTFIGAPFSAQPLGPVLEDAAQLRYDPAKLNYLGSADVDAFLCVVSKNAPVKTFEQTFQTELIMAGTAETGSTGYLPVLLNNVLGTKFRMVVGYPGTREMTAAIEKGEVHGMCGMNWSSIQTQYAHLLKNGEISILAQEGMTGHPEMDRMGLPRTADFAKTDEQRRILEIVYSQQTFSRPYFVAAEVAPERVAVLRKAFMDVWKDPDLLAEAAKMGLQVGPVSGEEVQAFLAKIYASPPDLLKKAKEAIKVKR
;
A
#
# COMPACT_ATOMS: atom_id res chain seq x y z
N MET A 1 46.09 62.14 50.97
CA MET A 1 44.72 62.24 50.38
C MET A 1 44.56 61.12 49.35
N SER A 2 43.99 59.99 49.76
CA SER A 2 43.82 58.81 48.91
C SER A 2 42.30 58.52 48.76
N ARG A 3 41.82 58.54 47.56
CA ARG A 3 40.43 58.21 47.26
C ARG A 3 40.36 56.71 46.90
N ALA A 4 39.75 55.95 47.78
CA ALA A 4 39.35 54.56 47.53
C ALA A 4 38.18 54.54 46.57
N LYS A 5 38.31 53.84 45.45
CA LYS A 5 37.22 53.53 44.54
C LYS A 5 36.62 52.17 44.91
N MET A 6 35.38 52.20 45.39
CA MET A 6 34.57 51.01 45.61
C MET A 6 33.98 50.53 44.27
N LEU A 7 34.35 49.31 43.86
CA LEU A 7 33.79 48.63 42.68
C LEU A 7 32.67 47.71 43.14
N ALA A 8 31.45 48.09 42.86
CA ALA A 8 30.27 47.24 43.12
C ALA A 8 30.12 46.20 41.98
N ALA A 9 30.32 44.91 42.30
CA ALA A 9 30.05 43.81 41.39
C ALA A 9 28.56 43.45 41.43
N VAL A 10 27.85 43.73 40.36
CA VAL A 10 26.45 43.27 40.17
C VAL A 10 26.52 41.86 39.65
N ILE A 11 26.17 40.86 40.47
CA ILE A 11 26.01 39.46 40.07
C ILE A 11 24.64 39.34 39.42
N PHE A 12 24.60 39.18 38.10
CA PHE A 12 23.41 38.92 37.32
C PHE A 12 23.16 37.39 37.36
N THR A 13 22.29 36.94 38.26
CA THR A 13 21.86 35.56 38.36
C THR A 13 20.87 35.29 37.23
N ALA A 14 21.35 34.73 36.09
CA ALA A 14 20.50 34.23 35.04
C ALA A 14 19.78 32.97 35.52
N CYS A 15 18.53 33.09 35.88
CA CYS A 15 17.62 31.92 36.04
C CYS A 15 17.42 31.24 34.70
N LEU A 16 18.20 30.19 34.41
CA LEU A 16 17.89 29.22 33.37
C LEU A 16 16.64 28.46 33.82
N SER A 17 15.47 28.93 33.43
CA SER A 17 14.24 28.12 33.47
C SER A 17 14.40 27.00 32.43
N THR A 18 14.90 25.85 32.87
CA THR A 18 14.76 24.59 32.15
C THR A 18 13.27 24.24 32.15
N GLY A 19 12.57 24.68 31.10
CA GLY A 19 11.21 24.19 30.83
C GLY A 19 11.32 22.68 30.64
N SER A 20 10.91 21.92 31.65
CA SER A 20 10.66 20.49 31.50
C SER A 20 9.58 20.37 30.44
N ALA A 21 9.96 19.97 29.22
CA ALA A 21 9.00 19.49 28.23
C ALA A 21 8.26 18.31 28.91
N GLN A 22 7.04 18.58 29.35
CA GLN A 22 6.19 17.56 29.98
C GLN A 22 5.90 16.52 28.89
N ALA A 23 6.39 15.30 29.07
CA ALA A 23 6.07 14.21 28.16
C ALA A 23 4.55 14.09 28.04
N GLU A 24 4.03 14.09 26.82
CA GLU A 24 2.59 13.97 26.59
C GLU A 24 2.09 12.65 27.21
N ASP A 25 0.98 12.71 27.94
CA ASP A 25 0.30 11.50 28.40
C ASP A 25 -0.35 10.82 27.18
N LEU A 26 0.41 9.92 26.57
CA LEU A 26 0.01 9.22 25.36
C LEU A 26 -1.27 8.38 25.54
N ALA A 27 -1.59 7.95 26.77
CA ALA A 27 -2.86 7.27 27.03
C ALA A 27 -4.04 8.24 26.96
N ALA A 28 -3.87 9.48 27.42
CA ALA A 28 -4.91 10.50 27.34
C ALA A 28 -5.22 10.93 25.90
N VAL A 29 -4.26 10.79 24.98
CA VAL A 29 -4.44 11.14 23.56
C VAL A 29 -5.59 10.38 22.93
N TRP A 30 -5.71 9.08 23.19
CA TRP A 30 -6.70 8.20 22.54
C TRP A 30 -7.81 7.72 23.48
N LYS A 31 -7.70 7.92 24.78
CA LYS A 31 -8.72 7.50 25.75
C LYS A 31 -10.09 8.10 25.42
N GLY A 32 -11.10 7.24 25.26
CA GLY A 32 -12.47 7.65 24.91
C GLY A 32 -12.65 8.17 23.48
N LYS A 33 -11.61 8.15 22.66
CA LYS A 33 -11.70 8.52 21.23
C LYS A 33 -11.98 7.33 20.34
N THR A 34 -12.34 7.64 19.10
CA THR A 34 -12.45 6.66 18.01
C THR A 34 -11.27 6.84 17.06
N VAL A 35 -10.55 5.76 16.77
CA VAL A 35 -9.57 5.68 15.68
C VAL A 35 -10.29 5.17 14.45
N THR A 36 -10.17 5.89 13.34
CA THR A 36 -10.78 5.51 12.06
C THR A 36 -9.72 5.03 11.09
N ILE A 37 -9.83 3.78 10.65
CA ILE A 37 -9.05 3.25 9.53
C ILE A 37 -9.83 3.53 8.26
N VAL A 38 -9.30 4.37 7.37
CA VAL A 38 -9.93 4.72 6.09
C VAL A 38 -9.28 3.91 4.99
N VAL A 39 -10.04 2.99 4.41
CA VAL A 39 -9.59 2.10 3.33
C VAL A 39 -9.85 2.76 1.98
N GLY A 40 -8.83 2.88 1.15
CA GLY A 40 -8.92 3.53 -0.17
C GLY A 40 -9.57 2.68 -1.26
N THR A 41 -10.26 1.58 -0.90
CA THR A 41 -10.95 0.66 -1.81
C THR A 41 -12.37 0.40 -1.34
N SER A 42 -13.19 -0.26 -2.19
CA SER A 42 -14.54 -0.70 -1.80
C SER A 42 -14.51 -1.74 -0.69
N ALA A 43 -15.63 -1.86 0.04
CA ALA A 43 -15.82 -2.84 1.10
C ALA A 43 -15.85 -4.27 0.52
N GLY A 44 -15.28 -5.23 1.29
CA GLY A 44 -15.29 -6.65 0.98
C GLY A 44 -14.17 -7.10 0.03
N GLY A 45 -13.26 -6.22 -0.39
CA GLY A 45 -12.02 -6.58 -1.08
C GLY A 45 -10.88 -6.90 -0.12
N GLY A 46 -9.73 -7.36 -0.65
CA GLY A 46 -8.59 -7.78 0.17
C GLY A 46 -8.07 -6.69 1.12
N TYR A 47 -7.94 -5.45 0.67
CA TYR A 47 -7.52 -4.32 1.52
C TYR A 47 -8.49 -4.07 2.66
N ASP A 48 -9.81 -4.13 2.39
CA ASP A 48 -10.85 -3.97 3.40
C ASP A 48 -10.84 -5.12 4.42
N THR A 49 -10.62 -6.35 3.96
CA THR A 49 -10.51 -7.54 4.81
C THR A 49 -9.36 -7.41 5.81
N TYR A 50 -8.15 -7.04 5.35
CA TYR A 50 -7.01 -6.79 6.24
C TYR A 50 -7.29 -5.68 7.24
N ALA A 51 -7.84 -4.54 6.78
CA ALA A 51 -8.15 -3.40 7.63
C ALA A 51 -9.17 -3.75 8.72
N ARG A 52 -10.22 -4.50 8.38
CA ARG A 52 -11.23 -4.93 9.36
C ARG A 52 -10.69 -5.96 10.33
N THR A 53 -9.87 -6.91 9.86
CA THR A 53 -9.22 -7.89 10.75
C THR A 53 -8.31 -7.16 11.74
N MET A 54 -7.42 -6.30 11.27
CA MET A 54 -6.57 -5.49 12.15
C MET A 54 -7.40 -4.59 13.09
N GLY A 55 -8.44 -3.94 12.55
CA GLY A 55 -9.28 -2.99 13.28
C GLY A 55 -9.98 -3.57 14.51
N ARG A 56 -10.31 -4.88 14.48
CA ARG A 56 -10.92 -5.56 15.64
C ARG A 56 -9.97 -5.70 16.84
N TYR A 57 -8.66 -5.65 16.59
CA TYR A 57 -7.66 -5.97 17.62
C TYR A 57 -6.73 -4.82 17.96
N ILE A 58 -6.41 -3.92 17.00
CA ILE A 58 -5.39 -2.89 17.18
C ILE A 58 -5.69 -1.94 18.34
N GLY A 59 -6.97 -1.67 18.65
CA GLY A 59 -7.35 -0.77 19.72
C GLY A 59 -6.74 -1.13 21.08
N ARG A 60 -6.62 -2.42 21.39
CA ARG A 60 -6.03 -2.91 22.66
C ARG A 60 -4.51 -2.75 22.73
N HIS A 61 -3.85 -2.47 21.59
CA HIS A 61 -2.42 -2.20 21.50
C HIS A 61 -2.12 -0.68 21.49
N ILE A 62 -3.13 0.16 21.35
CA ILE A 62 -2.99 1.62 21.43
C ILE A 62 -3.26 2.07 22.87
N PRO A 63 -2.36 2.86 23.53
CA PRO A 63 -2.60 3.40 24.86
C PRO A 63 -3.95 4.11 24.94
N GLY A 64 -4.70 3.89 26.01
CA GLY A 64 -6.05 4.42 26.19
C GLY A 64 -7.17 3.56 25.58
N ASN A 65 -6.84 2.46 24.91
CA ASN A 65 -7.77 1.48 24.33
C ASN A 65 -8.93 2.13 23.53
N PRO A 66 -8.64 2.92 22.48
CA PRO A 66 -9.68 3.58 21.70
C PRO A 66 -10.58 2.57 20.98
N THR A 67 -11.81 2.99 20.73
CA THR A 67 -12.67 2.28 19.77
C THR A 67 -12.08 2.41 18.36
N VAL A 68 -12.05 1.33 17.60
CA VAL A 68 -11.58 1.35 16.20
C VAL A 68 -12.72 1.07 15.25
N VAL A 69 -12.87 1.92 14.22
CA VAL A 69 -13.85 1.75 13.14
C VAL A 69 -13.15 1.72 11.80
N VAL A 70 -13.74 1.02 10.84
CA VAL A 70 -13.21 0.94 9.47
C VAL A 70 -14.23 1.54 8.51
N ALA A 71 -13.80 2.52 7.73
CA ALA A 71 -14.59 3.20 6.72
C ALA A 71 -13.92 3.05 5.33
N ASN A 72 -14.72 3.05 4.27
CA ASN A 72 -14.22 2.94 2.90
C ASN A 72 -14.36 4.28 2.17
N MET A 73 -13.31 4.69 1.46
CA MET A 73 -13.28 5.87 0.59
C MET A 73 -12.57 5.53 -0.72
N PRO A 74 -13.21 4.76 -1.60
CA PRO A 74 -12.63 4.38 -2.89
C PRO A 74 -12.55 5.58 -3.83
N GLY A 75 -11.61 5.54 -4.77
CA GLY A 75 -11.50 6.52 -5.85
C GLY A 75 -10.06 6.89 -6.20
N ALA A 76 -9.82 7.14 -7.49
CA ALA A 76 -8.54 7.55 -8.05
C ALA A 76 -7.34 6.72 -7.54
N GLY A 77 -7.45 5.38 -7.55
CA GLY A 77 -6.35 4.51 -7.08
C GLY A 77 -5.97 4.72 -5.60
N SER A 78 -6.94 5.05 -4.73
CA SER A 78 -6.81 5.45 -3.31
C SER A 78 -6.35 6.88 -3.07
N HIS A 79 -6.10 7.70 -4.10
CA HIS A 79 -5.66 9.09 -3.90
C HIS A 79 -6.75 9.97 -3.27
N LEU A 80 -8.04 9.66 -3.47
CA LEU A 80 -9.11 10.38 -2.79
C LEU A 80 -8.98 10.23 -1.26
N MET A 81 -8.78 9.02 -0.77
CA MET A 81 -8.55 8.72 0.64
C MET A 81 -7.23 9.34 1.13
N GLY A 82 -6.14 9.22 0.36
CA GLY A 82 -4.85 9.81 0.70
C GLY A 82 -4.92 11.32 0.85
N GLY A 83 -5.60 12.02 -0.07
CA GLY A 83 -5.84 13.46 0.00
C GLY A 83 -6.71 13.87 1.21
N TYR A 84 -7.71 13.05 1.56
CA TYR A 84 -8.50 13.26 2.77
C TYR A 84 -7.64 13.16 4.04
N ILE A 85 -6.85 12.10 4.19
CA ILE A 85 -5.96 11.93 5.34
C ILE A 85 -4.93 13.05 5.42
N ALA A 86 -4.31 13.41 4.30
CA ALA A 86 -3.27 14.44 4.27
C ALA A 86 -3.81 15.87 4.44
N GLY A 87 -5.03 16.17 3.98
CA GLY A 87 -5.54 17.54 3.91
C GLY A 87 -6.69 17.87 4.86
N VAL A 88 -7.54 16.91 5.21
CA VAL A 88 -8.82 17.16 5.88
C VAL A 88 -8.92 16.51 7.26
N ALA A 89 -8.49 15.26 7.38
CA ALA A 89 -8.58 14.49 8.62
C ALA A 89 -7.78 15.15 9.77
N ALA A 90 -8.18 14.89 11.00
CA ALA A 90 -7.46 15.35 12.18
C ALA A 90 -6.01 14.81 12.17
N LYS A 91 -5.05 15.67 12.58
CA LYS A 91 -3.61 15.36 12.61
C LYS A 91 -3.14 14.85 13.97
N ASP A 92 -4.05 14.25 14.73
CA ASP A 92 -3.80 13.80 16.10
C ASP A 92 -3.51 12.30 16.24
N GLY A 93 -3.46 11.58 15.11
CA GLY A 93 -3.24 10.12 15.07
C GLY A 93 -4.52 9.29 15.18
N THR A 94 -5.70 9.91 15.10
CA THR A 94 -7.00 9.19 15.11
C THR A 94 -7.45 8.74 13.73
N PHE A 95 -6.76 9.13 12.65
CA PHE A 95 -7.05 8.69 11.28
C PHE A 95 -5.86 7.93 10.70
N ILE A 96 -6.10 6.70 10.28
CA ILE A 96 -5.11 5.81 9.64
C ILE A 96 -5.58 5.53 8.22
N GLY A 97 -4.76 5.80 7.22
CA GLY A 97 -5.02 5.46 5.82
C GLY A 97 -4.55 4.06 5.47
N ALA A 98 -5.35 3.32 4.71
CA ALA A 98 -5.03 2.01 4.16
C ALA A 98 -5.23 2.03 2.63
N PRO A 99 -4.22 2.45 1.85
CA PRO A 99 -4.30 2.62 0.40
C PRO A 99 -4.03 1.33 -0.38
N PHE A 100 -4.20 1.38 -1.70
CA PHE A 100 -3.49 0.48 -2.60
C PHE A 100 -1.98 0.61 -2.45
N SER A 101 -1.27 -0.49 -2.65
CA SER A 101 0.21 -0.54 -2.62
C SER A 101 0.90 0.36 -3.65
N ALA A 102 0.20 0.72 -4.72
CA ALA A 102 0.68 1.66 -5.73
C ALA A 102 0.85 3.10 -5.21
N GLN A 103 0.00 3.52 -4.29
CA GLN A 103 -0.09 4.90 -3.85
C GLN A 103 1.23 5.46 -3.25
N PRO A 104 2.01 4.70 -2.46
CA PRO A 104 3.33 5.17 -2.02
C PRO A 104 4.31 5.47 -3.16
N LEU A 105 4.16 4.84 -4.32
CA LEU A 105 5.02 5.10 -5.50
C LEU A 105 4.59 6.32 -6.32
N GLY A 106 3.48 6.97 -5.97
CA GLY A 106 2.98 8.17 -6.67
C GLY A 106 4.05 9.21 -7.01
N PRO A 107 4.97 9.60 -6.09
CA PRO A 107 6.01 10.58 -6.36
C PRO A 107 6.92 10.24 -7.55
N VAL A 108 7.10 8.96 -7.87
CA VAL A 108 7.98 8.50 -8.97
C VAL A 108 7.21 8.00 -10.19
N LEU A 109 5.98 7.55 -10.04
CA LEU A 109 5.20 6.97 -11.12
C LEU A 109 4.13 7.91 -11.69
N GLU A 110 3.73 8.97 -10.97
CA GLU A 110 2.64 9.85 -11.36
C GLU A 110 3.12 11.28 -11.62
N ASP A 111 2.29 12.08 -12.30
CA ASP A 111 2.56 13.50 -12.47
C ASP A 111 2.26 14.23 -11.17
N ALA A 112 3.21 15.02 -10.67
CA ALA A 112 3.07 15.75 -9.41
C ALA A 112 1.83 16.65 -9.38
N ALA A 113 1.40 17.17 -10.54
CA ALA A 113 0.18 17.97 -10.67
C ALA A 113 -1.12 17.17 -10.40
N GLN A 114 -1.08 15.85 -10.51
CA GLN A 114 -2.21 14.97 -10.23
C GLN A 114 -2.30 14.57 -8.75
N LEU A 115 -1.18 14.65 -8.04
CA LEU A 115 -1.10 14.37 -6.61
C LEU A 115 -1.50 15.62 -5.82
N ARG A 116 -2.63 15.54 -5.10
CA ARG A 116 -3.10 16.64 -4.22
C ARG A 116 -2.39 16.68 -2.86
N TYR A 117 -1.47 15.77 -2.63
CA TYR A 117 -0.66 15.61 -1.42
C TYR A 117 0.63 14.86 -1.82
N ASP A 118 1.60 14.81 -0.95
CA ASP A 118 2.88 14.15 -1.20
C ASP A 118 2.96 12.83 -0.41
N PRO A 119 2.79 11.66 -1.07
CA PRO A 119 2.91 10.36 -0.41
C PRO A 119 4.26 10.14 0.28
N ALA A 120 5.35 10.78 -0.19
CA ALA A 120 6.67 10.64 0.41
C ALA A 120 6.78 11.28 1.80
N LYS A 121 5.88 12.20 2.13
CA LYS A 121 5.85 12.89 3.43
C LYS A 121 4.99 12.20 4.48
N LEU A 122 4.19 11.21 4.09
CA LEU A 122 3.32 10.49 5.01
C LEU A 122 4.14 9.65 6.00
N ASN A 123 3.62 9.49 7.21
CA ASN A 123 4.22 8.62 8.21
C ASN A 123 3.67 7.21 8.07
N TYR A 124 4.42 6.32 7.41
CA TYR A 124 4.02 4.92 7.27
C TYR A 124 4.14 4.21 8.62
N LEU A 125 3.06 3.49 8.99
CA LEU A 125 3.00 2.68 10.21
C LEU A 125 3.56 1.28 9.95
N GLY A 126 3.44 0.80 8.72
CA GLY A 126 3.92 -0.47 8.24
C GLY A 126 3.11 -1.00 7.07
N SER A 127 3.38 -2.24 6.69
CA SER A 127 2.56 -3.04 5.78
C SER A 127 2.13 -4.33 6.50
N ALA A 128 0.90 -4.76 6.31
CA ALA A 128 0.39 -5.98 6.95
C ALA A 128 0.93 -7.25 6.31
N ASP A 129 1.41 -7.17 5.07
CA ASP A 129 1.86 -8.33 4.31
C ASP A 129 2.83 -7.94 3.18
N VAL A 130 3.62 -8.93 2.76
CA VAL A 130 4.38 -8.97 1.51
C VAL A 130 3.69 -10.01 0.63
N ASP A 131 3.21 -9.64 -0.55
CA ASP A 131 2.30 -10.47 -1.31
C ASP A 131 2.71 -10.59 -2.79
N ALA A 132 2.38 -11.69 -3.42
CA ALA A 132 2.54 -11.86 -4.85
C ALA A 132 1.37 -11.23 -5.60
N PHE A 133 1.66 -10.55 -6.69
CA PHE A 133 0.66 -10.05 -7.63
C PHE A 133 0.54 -11.02 -8.80
N LEU A 134 -0.66 -11.19 -9.28
CA LEU A 134 -1.00 -12.19 -10.27
C LEU A 134 -1.83 -11.58 -11.40
N CYS A 135 -1.56 -12.04 -12.63
CA CYS A 135 -2.49 -11.89 -13.74
C CYS A 135 -3.42 -13.09 -13.76
N VAL A 136 -4.73 -12.85 -13.56
CA VAL A 136 -5.76 -13.87 -13.57
C VAL A 136 -6.75 -13.64 -14.69
N VAL A 137 -7.30 -14.73 -15.23
CA VAL A 137 -8.31 -14.69 -16.29
C VAL A 137 -9.47 -15.64 -16.01
N SER A 138 -10.63 -15.31 -16.57
CA SER A 138 -11.81 -16.18 -16.63
C SER A 138 -11.50 -17.49 -17.36
N LYS A 139 -12.19 -18.55 -17.00
CA LYS A 139 -12.18 -19.83 -17.77
C LYS A 139 -12.55 -19.64 -19.26
N ASN A 140 -13.34 -18.62 -19.58
CA ASN A 140 -13.79 -18.30 -20.93
C ASN A 140 -12.86 -17.33 -21.67
N ALA A 141 -11.74 -16.92 -21.06
CA ALA A 141 -10.77 -16.08 -21.74
C ALA A 141 -10.17 -16.80 -22.97
N PRO A 142 -9.89 -16.05 -24.07
CA PRO A 142 -9.37 -16.62 -25.31
C PRO A 142 -7.93 -17.11 -25.20
N VAL A 143 -7.30 -16.98 -24.04
CA VAL A 143 -5.92 -17.43 -23.75
C VAL A 143 -5.89 -18.33 -22.52
N LYS A 144 -4.91 -19.23 -22.47
CA LYS A 144 -4.67 -20.16 -21.35
C LYS A 144 -3.26 -20.05 -20.77
N THR A 145 -2.35 -19.39 -21.46
CA THR A 145 -0.98 -19.15 -21.00
C THR A 145 -0.61 -17.69 -21.17
N PHE A 146 0.41 -17.24 -20.44
CA PHE A 146 0.87 -15.85 -20.52
C PHE A 146 1.44 -15.53 -21.91
N GLU A 147 2.13 -16.49 -22.55
CA GLU A 147 2.70 -16.31 -23.88
C GLU A 147 1.65 -15.98 -24.96
N GLN A 148 0.45 -16.50 -24.81
CA GLN A 148 -0.63 -16.20 -25.76
C GLN A 148 -1.07 -14.73 -25.73
N THR A 149 -0.80 -14.01 -24.62
CA THR A 149 -1.12 -12.58 -24.48
C THR A 149 -0.31 -11.68 -25.41
N PHE A 150 0.81 -12.17 -25.94
CA PHE A 150 1.60 -11.45 -26.96
C PHE A 150 0.92 -11.41 -28.33
N GLN A 151 -0.02 -12.30 -28.58
CA GLN A 151 -0.69 -12.43 -29.88
C GLN A 151 -2.19 -12.10 -29.79
N THR A 152 -2.83 -12.36 -28.66
CA THR A 152 -4.27 -12.27 -28.46
C THR A 152 -4.62 -11.13 -27.52
N GLU A 153 -5.55 -10.26 -27.95
CA GLU A 153 -6.06 -9.17 -27.11
C GLU A 153 -6.91 -9.71 -25.94
N LEU A 154 -6.66 -9.21 -24.75
CA LEU A 154 -7.48 -9.44 -23.56
C LEU A 154 -8.07 -8.14 -23.03
N ILE A 155 -9.36 -8.17 -22.68
CA ILE A 155 -10.03 -7.09 -21.98
C ILE A 155 -9.77 -7.29 -20.47
N MET A 156 -9.08 -6.34 -19.86
CA MET A 156 -8.65 -6.44 -18.46
C MET A 156 -9.31 -5.35 -17.60
N ALA A 157 -9.82 -5.75 -16.43
CA ALA A 157 -10.39 -4.82 -15.46
C ALA A 157 -9.31 -4.09 -14.67
N GLY A 158 -9.55 -2.81 -14.36
CA GLY A 158 -8.70 -2.00 -13.49
C GLY A 158 -9.48 -1.00 -12.66
N THR A 159 -8.92 -0.57 -11.52
CA THR A 159 -9.57 0.42 -10.64
C THR A 159 -9.49 1.83 -11.23
N ALA A 160 -8.29 2.32 -11.43
CA ALA A 160 -7.98 3.62 -12.04
C ALA A 160 -6.66 3.51 -12.79
N GLU A 161 -6.37 4.42 -13.70
CA GLU A 161 -5.08 4.45 -14.41
C GLU A 161 -3.88 4.57 -13.43
N THR A 162 -4.09 5.21 -12.27
CA THR A 162 -3.09 5.37 -11.21
C THR A 162 -3.06 4.21 -10.19
N GLY A 163 -4.03 3.31 -10.23
CA GLY A 163 -4.06 2.12 -9.36
C GLY A 163 -3.25 0.96 -9.95
N SER A 164 -2.66 0.11 -9.09
CA SER A 164 -1.86 -1.04 -9.54
C SER A 164 -2.59 -1.91 -10.57
N THR A 165 -3.85 -2.24 -10.36
CA THR A 165 -4.65 -3.02 -11.31
C THR A 165 -4.94 -2.29 -12.62
N GLY A 166 -4.83 -0.96 -12.65
CA GLY A 166 -4.99 -0.16 -13.86
C GLY A 166 -3.70 -0.11 -14.70
N TYR A 167 -2.56 0.15 -14.06
CA TYR A 167 -1.32 0.35 -14.79
C TYR A 167 -0.48 -0.92 -15.00
N LEU A 168 -0.61 -1.98 -14.19
CA LEU A 168 0.21 -3.18 -14.38
C LEU A 168 -0.01 -3.85 -15.75
N PRO A 169 -1.25 -4.03 -16.26
CA PRO A 169 -1.41 -4.51 -17.63
C PRO A 169 -0.81 -3.57 -18.68
N VAL A 170 -0.88 -2.24 -18.46
CA VAL A 170 -0.29 -1.24 -19.36
C VAL A 170 1.24 -1.34 -19.33
N LEU A 171 1.83 -1.54 -18.15
CA LEU A 171 3.27 -1.81 -18.00
C LEU A 171 3.68 -3.03 -18.85
N LEU A 172 2.94 -4.12 -18.73
CA LEU A 172 3.23 -5.35 -19.50
C LEU A 172 3.13 -5.12 -21.00
N ASN A 173 2.12 -4.35 -21.47
CA ASN A 173 2.03 -3.95 -22.87
C ASN A 173 3.27 -3.16 -23.33
N ASN A 174 3.64 -2.13 -22.55
CA ASN A 174 4.69 -1.18 -22.95
C ASN A 174 6.10 -1.76 -22.84
N VAL A 175 6.33 -2.65 -21.85
CA VAL A 175 7.65 -3.21 -21.57
C VAL A 175 7.84 -4.55 -22.27
N LEU A 176 6.84 -5.41 -22.27
CA LEU A 176 6.96 -6.78 -22.80
C LEU A 176 6.29 -6.98 -24.14
N GLY A 177 5.29 -6.16 -24.49
CA GLY A 177 4.55 -6.25 -25.76
C GLY A 177 3.31 -7.14 -25.69
N THR A 178 2.71 -7.33 -24.50
CA THR A 178 1.40 -7.98 -24.36
C THR A 178 0.29 -7.15 -25.00
N LYS A 179 -0.90 -7.73 -25.18
CA LYS A 179 -2.05 -7.06 -25.82
C LYS A 179 -3.23 -6.95 -24.87
N PHE A 180 -3.06 -6.18 -23.80
CA PHE A 180 -4.12 -5.92 -22.83
C PHE A 180 -4.87 -4.63 -23.18
N ARG A 181 -6.19 -4.72 -23.29
CA ARG A 181 -7.09 -3.55 -23.40
C ARG A 181 -7.77 -3.30 -22.08
N MET A 182 -7.57 -2.11 -21.52
CA MET A 182 -8.05 -1.77 -20.19
C MET A 182 -9.49 -1.27 -20.18
N VAL A 183 -10.27 -1.73 -19.19
CA VAL A 183 -11.52 -1.15 -18.74
C VAL A 183 -11.31 -0.74 -17.28
N VAL A 184 -11.23 0.56 -17.03
CA VAL A 184 -10.98 1.12 -15.70
C VAL A 184 -12.23 1.75 -15.10
N GLY A 185 -12.20 2.01 -13.78
CA GLY A 185 -13.33 2.63 -13.06
C GLY A 185 -14.00 1.73 -12.03
N TYR A 186 -13.51 0.49 -11.88
CA TYR A 186 -14.01 -0.40 -10.83
C TYR A 186 -13.58 0.11 -9.43
N PRO A 187 -14.47 0.11 -8.43
CA PRO A 187 -14.14 0.62 -7.08
C PRO A 187 -13.12 -0.25 -6.32
N GLY A 188 -13.02 -1.55 -6.65
CA GLY A 188 -12.10 -2.47 -5.99
C GLY A 188 -12.09 -3.87 -6.61
N THR A 189 -11.33 -4.77 -5.99
CA THR A 189 -11.12 -6.15 -6.47
C THR A 189 -12.42 -6.94 -6.56
N ARG A 190 -13.34 -6.72 -5.63
CA ARG A 190 -14.64 -7.41 -5.60
C ARG A 190 -15.46 -7.16 -6.86
N GLU A 191 -15.58 -5.90 -7.27
CA GLU A 191 -16.36 -5.52 -8.46
C GLU A 191 -15.69 -6.00 -9.75
N MET A 192 -14.35 -5.97 -9.80
CA MET A 192 -13.58 -6.53 -10.92
C MET A 192 -13.77 -8.04 -11.03
N THR A 193 -13.72 -8.78 -9.92
CA THR A 193 -13.97 -10.23 -9.92
C THR A 193 -15.38 -10.55 -10.38
N ALA A 194 -16.39 -9.81 -9.91
CA ALA A 194 -17.77 -9.98 -10.36
C ALA A 194 -17.94 -9.72 -11.87
N ALA A 195 -17.21 -8.75 -12.44
CA ALA A 195 -17.21 -8.48 -13.88
C ALA A 195 -16.55 -9.64 -14.67
N ILE A 196 -15.49 -10.25 -14.13
CA ILE A 196 -14.85 -11.45 -14.71
C ILE A 196 -15.83 -12.64 -14.71
N GLU A 197 -16.53 -12.89 -13.60
CA GLU A 197 -17.50 -13.98 -13.48
C GLU A 197 -18.67 -13.81 -14.48
N LYS A 198 -19.12 -12.56 -14.69
CA LYS A 198 -20.18 -12.24 -15.67
C LYS A 198 -19.70 -12.24 -17.13
N GLY A 199 -18.39 -12.32 -17.38
CA GLY A 199 -17.80 -12.25 -18.71
C GLY A 199 -17.78 -10.84 -19.33
N GLU A 200 -17.94 -9.78 -18.53
CA GLU A 200 -17.83 -8.38 -18.98
C GLU A 200 -16.39 -8.03 -19.36
N VAL A 201 -15.43 -8.65 -18.68
CA VAL A 201 -13.99 -8.59 -18.96
C VAL A 201 -13.37 -9.98 -18.91
N HIS A 202 -12.21 -10.15 -19.52
CA HIS A 202 -11.51 -11.43 -19.54
C HIS A 202 -10.73 -11.72 -18.26
N GLY A 203 -10.23 -10.68 -17.57
CA GLY A 203 -9.38 -10.86 -16.40
C GLY A 203 -8.91 -9.56 -15.76
N MET A 204 -7.94 -9.66 -14.89
CA MET A 204 -7.21 -8.54 -14.28
C MET A 204 -5.76 -8.94 -13.99
N CYS A 205 -4.85 -7.98 -13.94
CA CYS A 205 -3.52 -8.11 -13.35
C CYS A 205 -3.42 -7.28 -12.07
N GLY A 206 -2.43 -7.53 -11.22
CA GLY A 206 -2.31 -6.88 -9.92
C GLY A 206 -3.21 -7.47 -8.85
N MET A 207 -3.74 -8.68 -9.06
CA MET A 207 -4.52 -9.38 -8.04
C MET A 207 -3.59 -10.02 -7.01
N ASN A 208 -3.79 -9.70 -5.75
CA ASN A 208 -3.00 -10.27 -4.67
C ASN A 208 -3.32 -11.76 -4.45
N TRP A 209 -2.29 -12.58 -4.24
CA TRP A 209 -2.46 -13.98 -3.90
C TRP A 209 -3.26 -14.18 -2.62
N SER A 210 -2.99 -13.38 -1.58
CA SER A 210 -3.74 -13.39 -0.33
C SER A 210 -5.25 -13.15 -0.54
N SER A 211 -5.64 -12.33 -1.53
CA SER A 211 -7.05 -12.12 -1.86
C SER A 211 -7.67 -13.35 -2.51
N ILE A 212 -6.92 -14.06 -3.37
CA ILE A 212 -7.39 -15.33 -3.94
C ILE A 212 -7.61 -16.34 -2.83
N GLN A 213 -6.65 -16.51 -1.94
CA GLN A 213 -6.74 -17.48 -0.85
C GLN A 213 -7.92 -17.21 0.10
N THR A 214 -8.17 -15.94 0.43
CA THR A 214 -9.20 -15.58 1.43
C THR A 214 -10.60 -15.45 0.86
N GLN A 215 -10.75 -15.01 -0.39
CA GLN A 215 -12.04 -14.59 -0.93
C GLN A 215 -12.43 -15.34 -2.20
N TYR A 216 -11.45 -15.73 -3.03
CA TYR A 216 -11.69 -16.26 -4.38
C TYR A 216 -11.12 -17.67 -4.59
N ALA A 217 -10.72 -18.36 -3.51
CA ALA A 217 -10.19 -19.71 -3.58
C ALA A 217 -11.15 -20.70 -4.27
N HIS A 218 -12.46 -20.49 -4.07
CA HIS A 218 -13.50 -21.29 -4.72
C HIS A 218 -13.50 -21.13 -6.24
N LEU A 219 -13.27 -19.91 -6.77
CA LEU A 219 -13.22 -19.67 -8.22
C LEU A 219 -12.01 -20.37 -8.85
N LEU A 220 -10.85 -20.31 -8.19
CA LEU A 220 -9.66 -21.01 -8.65
C LEU A 220 -9.84 -22.53 -8.58
N LYS A 221 -10.38 -23.05 -7.47
CA LYS A 221 -10.61 -24.49 -7.26
C LYS A 221 -11.61 -25.07 -8.26
N ASN A 222 -12.65 -24.31 -8.61
CA ASN A 222 -13.68 -24.75 -9.56
C ASN A 222 -13.27 -24.48 -11.02
N GLY A 223 -12.09 -23.91 -11.26
CA GLY A 223 -11.58 -23.57 -12.60
C GLY A 223 -12.34 -22.42 -13.27
N GLU A 224 -13.08 -21.61 -12.51
CA GLU A 224 -13.76 -20.42 -13.03
C GLU A 224 -12.78 -19.30 -13.40
N ILE A 225 -11.67 -19.24 -12.67
CA ILE A 225 -10.51 -18.41 -12.99
C ILE A 225 -9.25 -19.27 -13.09
N SER A 226 -8.27 -18.80 -13.84
CA SER A 226 -6.91 -19.36 -13.89
C SER A 226 -5.87 -18.24 -13.76
N ILE A 227 -4.70 -18.60 -13.27
CA ILE A 227 -3.57 -17.69 -13.13
C ILE A 227 -2.69 -17.85 -14.37
N LEU A 228 -2.43 -16.77 -15.09
CA LEU A 228 -1.55 -16.78 -16.26
C LEU A 228 -0.07 -16.62 -15.88
N ALA A 229 0.22 -15.75 -14.92
CA ALA A 229 1.58 -15.44 -14.49
C ALA A 229 1.57 -14.78 -13.10
N GLN A 230 2.71 -14.89 -12.44
CA GLN A 230 3.04 -14.07 -11.27
C GLN A 230 3.77 -12.79 -11.74
N GLU A 231 3.32 -11.65 -11.25
CA GLU A 231 3.91 -10.35 -11.53
C GLU A 231 4.95 -10.05 -10.45
N GLY A 232 6.22 -10.22 -10.74
CA GLY A 232 7.28 -10.00 -9.75
C GLY A 232 8.67 -10.25 -10.32
N MET A 233 9.68 -9.76 -9.60
CA MET A 233 11.09 -10.04 -9.88
C MET A 233 11.53 -11.37 -9.27
N THR A 234 10.91 -11.75 -8.15
CA THR A 234 11.13 -13.02 -7.46
C THR A 234 9.85 -13.86 -7.51
N GLY A 235 10.00 -15.18 -7.58
CA GLY A 235 8.86 -16.09 -7.55
C GLY A 235 8.29 -16.25 -6.14
N HIS A 236 6.99 -16.51 -6.07
CA HIS A 236 6.34 -16.95 -4.85
C HIS A 236 6.40 -18.50 -4.80
N PRO A 237 6.83 -19.11 -3.68
CA PRO A 237 7.06 -20.55 -3.60
C PRO A 237 5.88 -21.44 -4.04
N GLU A 238 4.64 -20.98 -3.80
CA GLU A 238 3.44 -21.72 -4.20
C GLU A 238 3.18 -21.61 -5.69
N MET A 239 3.39 -20.41 -6.25
CA MET A 239 3.27 -20.17 -7.69
C MET A 239 4.34 -20.92 -8.49
N ASP A 240 5.56 -20.97 -7.96
CA ASP A 240 6.67 -21.74 -8.56
C ASP A 240 6.35 -23.24 -8.58
N ARG A 241 5.75 -23.76 -7.49
CA ARG A 241 5.28 -25.17 -7.45
C ARG A 241 4.15 -25.45 -8.44
N MET A 242 3.32 -24.46 -8.76
CA MET A 242 2.28 -24.54 -9.79
C MET A 242 2.85 -24.40 -11.21
N GLY A 243 4.15 -24.14 -11.37
CA GLY A 243 4.80 -23.94 -12.67
C GLY A 243 4.41 -22.63 -13.36
N LEU A 244 3.94 -21.62 -12.61
CA LEU A 244 3.51 -20.36 -13.18
C LEU A 244 4.72 -19.47 -13.52
N PRO A 245 4.81 -18.95 -14.76
CA PRO A 245 5.91 -18.09 -15.16
C PRO A 245 5.87 -16.75 -14.42
N ARG A 246 7.04 -16.13 -14.24
CA ARG A 246 7.13 -14.73 -13.79
C ARG A 246 7.10 -13.83 -15.01
N THR A 247 6.34 -12.74 -14.96
CA THR A 247 6.32 -11.75 -16.04
C THR A 247 7.70 -11.15 -16.30
N ALA A 248 8.55 -11.02 -15.27
CA ALA A 248 9.92 -10.55 -15.40
C ALA A 248 10.83 -11.46 -16.24
N ASP A 249 10.52 -12.76 -16.37
CA ASP A 249 11.30 -13.71 -17.19
C ASP A 249 11.16 -13.44 -18.69
N PHE A 250 10.12 -12.73 -19.11
CA PHE A 250 9.90 -12.30 -20.48
C PHE A 250 10.63 -11.00 -20.86
N ALA A 251 11.30 -10.35 -19.92
CA ALA A 251 12.12 -9.16 -20.18
C ALA A 251 13.36 -9.54 -21.00
N LYS A 252 13.57 -8.86 -22.11
CA LYS A 252 14.66 -9.13 -23.08
C LYS A 252 15.91 -8.28 -22.84
N THR A 253 15.77 -7.17 -22.09
CA THR A 253 16.86 -6.23 -21.82
C THR A 253 16.96 -5.91 -20.33
N ASP A 254 18.14 -5.46 -19.87
CA ASP A 254 18.33 -5.02 -18.51
C ASP A 254 17.49 -3.77 -18.18
N GLU A 255 17.25 -2.92 -19.18
CA GLU A 255 16.37 -1.76 -19.00
C GLU A 255 14.93 -2.19 -18.70
N GLN A 256 14.37 -3.14 -19.44
CA GLN A 256 13.05 -3.71 -19.16
C GLN A 256 12.98 -4.27 -17.74
N ARG A 257 13.99 -5.03 -17.33
CA ARG A 257 14.07 -5.61 -15.97
C ARG A 257 14.06 -4.54 -14.89
N ARG A 258 14.87 -3.49 -15.04
CA ARG A 258 14.94 -2.37 -14.09
C ARG A 258 13.63 -1.60 -13.99
N ILE A 259 12.92 -1.39 -15.10
CA ILE A 259 11.60 -0.76 -15.10
C ILE A 259 10.61 -1.63 -14.32
N LEU A 260 10.57 -2.92 -14.59
CA LEU A 260 9.72 -3.86 -13.86
C LEU A 260 10.05 -3.88 -12.36
N GLU A 261 11.34 -3.87 -11.98
CA GLU A 261 11.79 -3.84 -10.60
C GLU A 261 11.24 -2.63 -9.83
N ILE A 262 11.30 -1.42 -10.41
CA ILE A 262 10.74 -0.21 -9.79
C ILE A 262 9.23 -0.38 -9.58
N VAL A 263 8.50 -0.82 -10.59
CA VAL A 263 7.03 -0.88 -10.51
C VAL A 263 6.58 -2.03 -9.59
N TYR A 264 7.26 -3.18 -9.63
CA TYR A 264 6.94 -4.32 -8.77
C TYR A 264 7.40 -4.15 -7.32
N SER A 265 8.20 -3.14 -7.02
CA SER A 265 8.68 -2.86 -5.67
C SER A 265 7.56 -2.70 -4.64
N GLN A 266 6.35 -2.30 -5.09
CA GLN A 266 5.17 -2.19 -4.24
C GLN A 266 4.73 -3.51 -3.56
N GLN A 267 5.18 -4.66 -4.05
CA GLN A 267 4.88 -5.96 -3.45
C GLN A 267 5.53 -6.12 -2.07
N THR A 268 6.65 -5.43 -1.82
CA THR A 268 7.34 -5.43 -0.53
C THR A 268 6.50 -4.81 0.60
N PHE A 269 5.50 -3.97 0.23
CA PHE A 269 4.55 -3.34 1.14
C PHE A 269 3.13 -3.41 0.56
N SER A 270 2.66 -4.61 0.29
CA SER A 270 1.41 -4.84 -0.46
C SER A 270 0.14 -4.40 0.27
N ARG A 271 0.21 -4.18 1.59
CA ARG A 271 -0.90 -3.70 2.44
C ARG A 271 -0.43 -2.56 3.35
N PRO A 272 -0.07 -1.38 2.79
CA PRO A 272 0.50 -0.29 3.58
C PRO A 272 -0.54 0.43 4.43
N TYR A 273 -0.08 0.98 5.58
CA TYR A 273 -0.84 1.83 6.46
C TYR A 273 -0.04 3.06 6.81
N PHE A 274 -0.68 4.22 6.88
CA PHE A 274 -0.02 5.48 7.19
C PHE A 274 -0.91 6.44 7.97
N VAL A 275 -0.28 7.46 8.56
CA VAL A 275 -0.95 8.64 9.10
C VAL A 275 -0.41 9.89 8.43
N ALA A 276 -1.09 11.02 8.61
CA ALA A 276 -0.66 12.30 8.03
C ALA A 276 0.75 12.71 8.50
N ALA A 277 1.43 13.51 7.68
CA ALA A 277 2.79 13.97 7.93
C ALA A 277 2.93 14.78 9.23
N GLU A 278 1.87 15.52 9.59
CA GLU A 278 1.84 16.43 10.73
C GLU A 278 1.52 15.75 12.07
N VAL A 279 1.26 14.44 12.08
CA VAL A 279 1.08 13.70 13.33
C VAL A 279 2.40 13.70 14.11
N ALA A 280 2.33 14.09 15.40
CA ALA A 280 3.50 14.24 16.26
C ALA A 280 4.35 12.93 16.30
N PRO A 281 5.69 13.02 16.24
CA PRO A 281 6.57 11.85 16.13
C PRO A 281 6.36 10.80 17.23
N GLU A 282 6.09 11.23 18.45
CA GLU A 282 5.83 10.36 19.60
C GLU A 282 4.53 9.55 19.41
N ARG A 283 3.51 10.14 18.78
CA ARG A 283 2.25 9.45 18.46
C ARG A 283 2.47 8.47 17.30
N VAL A 284 3.26 8.85 16.30
CA VAL A 284 3.65 7.94 15.20
C VAL A 284 4.39 6.73 15.76
N ALA A 285 5.33 6.91 16.67
CA ALA A 285 6.07 5.81 17.29
C ALA A 285 5.14 4.84 18.04
N VAL A 286 4.17 5.36 18.79
CA VAL A 286 3.15 4.54 19.46
C VAL A 286 2.30 3.75 18.45
N LEU A 287 1.82 4.40 17.39
CA LEU A 287 0.99 3.75 16.39
C LEU A 287 1.78 2.70 15.59
N ARG A 288 3.06 2.93 15.28
CA ARG A 288 3.96 1.93 14.69
C ARG A 288 4.12 0.71 15.58
N LYS A 289 4.36 0.95 16.87
CA LYS A 289 4.45 -0.15 17.85
C LYS A 289 3.14 -0.94 17.90
N ALA A 290 2.00 -0.26 18.03
CA ALA A 290 0.68 -0.89 18.06
C ALA A 290 0.41 -1.68 16.76
N PHE A 291 0.81 -1.13 15.60
CA PHE A 291 0.71 -1.79 14.31
C PHE A 291 1.52 -3.09 14.27
N MET A 292 2.77 -3.09 14.73
CA MET A 292 3.60 -4.30 14.74
C MET A 292 3.16 -5.32 15.79
N ASP A 293 2.63 -4.86 16.93
CA ASP A 293 2.17 -5.74 18.01
C ASP A 293 0.86 -6.44 17.66
N VAL A 294 -0.06 -5.77 16.94
CA VAL A 294 -1.34 -6.37 16.58
C VAL A 294 -1.18 -7.60 15.68
N TRP A 295 -0.14 -7.65 14.82
CA TRP A 295 0.14 -8.79 13.98
C TRP A 295 0.82 -9.97 14.73
N LYS A 296 1.10 -9.80 16.01
CA LYS A 296 1.57 -10.85 16.94
C LYS A 296 0.47 -11.28 17.92
N ASP A 297 -0.68 -10.63 17.86
CA ASP A 297 -1.81 -10.90 18.75
C ASP A 297 -2.38 -12.30 18.48
N PRO A 298 -2.46 -13.17 19.48
CA PRO A 298 -2.87 -14.57 19.27
C PRO A 298 -4.31 -14.70 18.77
N ASP A 299 -5.21 -13.80 19.16
CA ASP A 299 -6.60 -13.84 18.72
C ASP A 299 -6.71 -13.42 17.25
N LEU A 300 -5.95 -12.38 16.85
CA LEU A 300 -5.85 -11.98 15.44
C LEU A 300 -5.26 -13.11 14.60
N LEU A 301 -4.16 -13.73 15.05
CA LEU A 301 -3.52 -14.83 14.32
C LEU A 301 -4.44 -16.05 14.17
N ALA A 302 -5.21 -16.36 15.21
CA ALA A 302 -6.19 -17.44 15.15
C ALA A 302 -7.33 -17.14 14.16
N GLU A 303 -7.79 -15.89 14.11
CA GLU A 303 -8.80 -15.46 13.13
C GLU A 303 -8.23 -15.43 11.70
N ALA A 304 -7.04 -14.88 11.52
CA ALA A 304 -6.33 -14.84 10.24
C ALA A 304 -6.15 -16.26 9.67
N ALA A 305 -5.72 -17.20 10.48
CA ALA A 305 -5.57 -18.60 10.09
C ALA A 305 -6.88 -19.24 9.62
N LYS A 306 -8.00 -19.00 10.32
CA LYS A 306 -9.34 -19.48 9.91
C LYS A 306 -9.79 -18.90 8.57
N MET A 307 -9.36 -17.67 8.27
CA MET A 307 -9.70 -16.98 7.02
C MET A 307 -8.72 -17.29 5.89
N GLY A 308 -7.61 -17.99 6.15
CA GLY A 308 -6.50 -18.14 5.21
C GLY A 308 -5.77 -16.82 4.93
N LEU A 309 -5.86 -15.84 5.84
CA LEU A 309 -5.21 -14.55 5.70
C LEU A 309 -3.72 -14.69 6.01
N GLN A 310 -2.87 -14.35 5.04
CA GLN A 310 -1.43 -14.31 5.25
C GLN A 310 -1.06 -13.14 6.16
N VAL A 311 -0.07 -13.35 7.04
CA VAL A 311 0.44 -12.33 7.95
C VAL A 311 1.95 -12.28 7.81
N GLY A 312 2.45 -11.19 7.23
CA GLY A 312 3.87 -10.95 7.00
C GLY A 312 4.20 -9.46 7.18
N PRO A 313 4.07 -8.93 8.43
CA PRO A 313 4.15 -7.49 8.63
C PRO A 313 5.56 -6.96 8.37
N VAL A 314 5.62 -5.79 7.72
CA VAL A 314 6.82 -4.97 7.51
C VAL A 314 6.65 -3.69 8.32
N SER A 315 7.67 -3.28 9.05
CA SER A 315 7.62 -2.07 9.89
C SER A 315 7.53 -0.78 9.07
N GLY A 316 7.04 0.29 9.69
CA GLY A 316 6.95 1.60 9.05
C GLY A 316 8.30 2.17 8.65
N GLU A 317 9.33 1.90 9.46
CA GLU A 317 10.70 2.28 9.20
C GLU A 317 11.26 1.56 7.95
N GLU A 318 11.01 0.25 7.83
CA GLU A 318 11.42 -0.53 6.66
C GLU A 318 10.72 -0.06 5.39
N VAL A 319 9.39 0.19 5.46
CA VAL A 319 8.63 0.75 4.32
C VAL A 319 9.21 2.10 3.90
N GLN A 320 9.46 3.02 4.85
CA GLN A 320 10.02 4.34 4.53
C GLN A 320 11.44 4.25 3.97
N ALA A 321 12.29 3.41 4.54
CA ALA A 321 13.65 3.20 4.05
C ALA A 321 13.66 2.61 2.64
N PHE A 322 12.75 1.69 2.36
CA PHE A 322 12.58 1.09 1.04
C PHE A 322 12.11 2.13 0.01
N LEU A 323 11.09 2.92 0.34
CA LEU A 323 10.59 4.00 -0.52
C LEU A 323 11.67 5.04 -0.80
N ALA A 324 12.49 5.41 0.20
CA ALA A 324 13.61 6.33 0.02
C ALA A 324 14.62 5.82 -1.02
N LYS A 325 14.91 4.50 -1.04
CA LYS A 325 15.76 3.89 -2.07
C LYS A 325 15.16 3.98 -3.47
N ILE A 326 13.84 3.73 -3.58
CA ILE A 326 13.15 3.85 -4.87
C ILE A 326 13.17 5.29 -5.36
N TYR A 327 12.87 6.26 -4.49
CA TYR A 327 12.88 7.69 -4.85
C TYR A 327 14.27 8.19 -5.25
N ALA A 328 15.35 7.59 -4.73
CA ALA A 328 16.74 7.89 -5.09
C ALA A 328 17.23 7.14 -6.35
N SER A 329 16.39 6.39 -7.03
CA SER A 329 16.76 5.70 -8.28
C SER A 329 17.13 6.72 -9.36
N PRO A 330 17.97 6.35 -10.37
CA PRO A 330 18.40 7.26 -11.42
C PRO A 330 17.19 7.94 -12.10
N PRO A 331 17.22 9.28 -12.27
CA PRO A 331 16.07 10.04 -12.80
C PRO A 331 15.59 9.54 -14.17
N ASP A 332 16.50 9.14 -15.06
CA ASP A 332 16.13 8.59 -16.37
C ASP A 332 15.37 7.26 -16.25
N LEU A 333 15.72 6.42 -15.28
CA LEU A 333 15.05 5.16 -15.04
C LEU A 333 13.65 5.41 -14.46
N LEU A 334 13.51 6.36 -13.50
CA LEU A 334 12.21 6.77 -12.96
C LEU A 334 11.31 7.33 -14.07
N LYS A 335 11.87 8.17 -14.96
CA LYS A 335 11.13 8.69 -16.12
C LYS A 335 10.63 7.56 -17.02
N LYS A 336 11.47 6.57 -17.33
CA LYS A 336 11.10 5.41 -18.14
C LYS A 336 10.03 4.55 -17.46
N ALA A 337 10.15 4.31 -16.15
CA ALA A 337 9.14 3.59 -15.38
C ALA A 337 7.78 4.31 -15.39
N LYS A 338 7.80 5.64 -15.23
CA LYS A 338 6.60 6.49 -15.33
C LYS A 338 5.96 6.44 -16.72
N GLU A 339 6.76 6.49 -17.79
CA GLU A 339 6.23 6.37 -19.16
C GLU A 339 5.72 4.96 -19.47
N ALA A 340 6.33 3.94 -18.87
CA ALA A 340 5.95 2.54 -19.08
C ALA A 340 4.55 2.20 -18.54
N ILE A 341 4.06 2.94 -17.55
CA ILE A 341 2.71 2.73 -16.98
C ILE A 341 1.61 3.58 -17.64
N LYS A 342 1.97 4.45 -18.61
CA LYS A 342 0.99 5.29 -19.30
C LYS A 342 0.42 4.59 -20.52
N VAL A 343 -0.90 4.74 -20.71
CA VAL A 343 -1.57 4.31 -21.94
C VAL A 343 -1.00 5.11 -23.12
N LYS A 344 -0.41 4.45 -24.08
CA LYS A 344 0.00 5.08 -25.35
C LYS A 344 -1.27 5.39 -26.15
N ARG A 345 -1.52 6.66 -26.39
CA ARG A 345 -2.61 7.16 -27.22
C ARG A 345 -2.18 7.23 -28.68
#